data_0f7e9ed2a3715be9048f401ea07c9bb5
#
_entry.id   0f7e9ed2a3715be9048f401ea07c9bb5
#
_cell.length_a   1.000
_cell.length_b   1.000
_cell.length_c   1.000
_cell.angle_alpha   90.00
_cell.angle_beta   90.00
_cell.angle_gamma   90.00
#
_symmetry.space_group_name_H-M   'P 1'
#
loop_
_entity.id
_entity.type
_entity.pdbx_description
1 polymer ?
#
loop_
_entity_poly.entity_id
_entity_poly.type
_entity_poly.pdbx_seq_one_letter_code
_entity_poly.pdbx_strand_id
1 'polypeptide(L)'
;MGSEMCIRDRYNHEFWRKFRKAVKEANPEAIILAENYGDSYDWLQGDEWDTIMNYDAFMEPVTWFLTGMEKHSDEMRPDSLGNPDYFFGAMHHNMARMGGQSFAISMNELSNHDHSRFLTRTNHVVGRVADLGPDAANQNVNKAVFMEAVVIQMTWPGAPTIYYGDEAGVCGFTDPDNRRTYPWGHEDKELIQFHKDVIKMHKENEVLRTGSYKQLCSEHNVIAYGRFNMNDAVVVVVNNGEDETRVKIPVWETGLGMDEDVEQIMVTFDGGYTIDRQGYRLKDGKLDIGLRKTSAVVLRKLRW
;
A
#
# COMPACT_ATOMS: atom_id res chain seq x y z
N MET A 1 25.95 -7.02 1.14
CA MET A 1 26.76 -6.74 2.36
C MET A 1 26.05 -5.70 3.22
N GLY A 2 24.86 -5.95 3.69
CA GLY A 2 24.09 -4.97 4.46
C GLY A 2 23.26 -5.55 5.61
N SER A 3 22.61 -6.68 5.40
CA SER A 3 21.60 -7.18 6.33
C SER A 3 22.14 -7.71 7.66
N GLU A 4 23.29 -8.38 7.66
CA GLU A 4 23.82 -9.00 8.88
C GLU A 4 24.45 -8.00 9.85
N MET A 5 25.01 -6.89 9.39
CA MET A 5 25.53 -5.84 10.26
C MET A 5 24.38 -5.05 10.94
N CYS A 6 23.27 -4.84 10.25
CA CYS A 6 22.11 -4.14 10.81
C CYS A 6 21.48 -4.88 11.99
N ILE A 7 21.40 -6.20 11.96
CA ILE A 7 20.84 -7.01 13.05
C ILE A 7 21.72 -6.93 14.31
N ARG A 8 23.03 -6.94 14.16
CA ARG A 8 23.96 -6.95 15.30
C ARG A 8 24.00 -5.64 16.04
N ASP A 9 23.90 -4.51 15.34
CA ASP A 9 24.08 -3.18 15.94
C ASP A 9 22.78 -2.47 16.30
N ARG A 10 21.62 -3.00 15.90
CA ARG A 10 20.32 -2.36 16.16
C ARG A 10 20.05 -2.14 17.67
N TYR A 11 20.57 -2.98 18.51
CA TYR A 11 20.40 -2.86 19.98
C TYR A 11 21.34 -1.85 20.63
N ASN A 12 22.23 -1.22 19.88
CA ASN A 12 23.14 -0.21 20.39
C ASN A 12 22.58 1.20 20.16
N HIS A 13 21.73 1.66 21.05
CA HIS A 13 21.12 2.99 20.99
C HIS A 13 22.15 4.13 20.99
N GLU A 14 23.27 4.00 21.71
CA GLU A 14 24.33 5.01 21.73
C GLU A 14 24.98 5.15 20.34
N PHE A 15 25.18 4.06 19.63
CA PHE A 15 25.68 4.08 18.25
C PHE A 15 24.71 4.85 17.34
N TRP A 16 23.40 4.56 17.39
CA TRP A 16 22.41 5.20 16.53
C TRP A 16 22.26 6.69 16.82
N ARG A 17 22.36 7.12 18.07
CA ARG A 17 22.37 8.55 18.43
C ARG A 17 23.58 9.28 17.86
N LYS A 18 24.77 8.67 17.91
CA LYS A 18 26.00 9.20 17.29
C LYS A 18 25.89 9.20 15.77
N PHE A 19 25.37 8.14 15.19
CA PHE A 19 25.13 8.05 13.75
C PHE A 19 24.18 9.16 13.27
N ARG A 20 23.01 9.31 13.93
CA ARG A 20 22.08 10.39 13.62
C ARG A 20 22.74 11.75 13.72
N LYS A 21 23.47 12.02 14.78
CA LYS A 21 24.17 13.29 14.94
C LYS A 21 25.07 13.58 13.75
N ALA A 22 25.91 12.65 13.36
CA ALA A 22 26.84 12.81 12.23
C ALA A 22 26.09 13.01 10.90
N VAL A 23 25.00 12.27 10.65
CA VAL A 23 24.19 12.43 9.43
C VAL A 23 23.53 13.80 9.39
N LYS A 24 22.90 14.24 10.49
CA LYS A 24 22.18 15.53 10.54
C LYS A 24 23.13 16.73 10.57
N GLU A 25 24.34 16.59 11.05
CA GLU A 25 25.41 17.61 10.92
C GLU A 25 25.88 17.75 9.46
N ALA A 26 25.97 16.64 8.72
CA ALA A 26 26.35 16.67 7.30
C ALA A 26 25.21 17.18 6.41
N ASN A 27 23.98 16.75 6.68
CA ASN A 27 22.77 17.21 5.98
C ASN A 27 21.54 17.07 6.90
N PRO A 28 21.00 18.19 7.43
CA PRO A 28 19.85 18.15 8.33
C PRO A 28 18.56 17.59 7.67
N GLU A 29 18.45 17.66 6.33
CA GLU A 29 17.32 17.14 5.57
C GLU A 29 17.44 15.64 5.23
N ALA A 30 18.58 15.00 5.49
CA ALA A 30 18.76 13.58 5.22
C ALA A 30 17.84 12.73 6.10
N ILE A 31 17.14 11.76 5.51
CA ILE A 31 16.26 10.82 6.21
C ILE A 31 17.09 9.58 6.59
N ILE A 32 16.95 9.15 7.84
CA ILE A 32 17.51 7.89 8.35
C ILE A 32 16.36 6.87 8.35
N LEU A 33 16.38 5.99 7.38
CA LEU A 33 15.42 4.92 7.20
C LEU A 33 16.07 3.59 7.57
N ALA A 34 15.42 2.83 8.45
CA ALA A 34 15.91 1.53 8.86
C ALA A 34 15.12 0.38 8.20
N GLU A 35 15.84 -0.65 7.80
CA GLU A 35 15.27 -1.95 7.49
C GLU A 35 15.18 -2.75 8.80
N ASN A 36 13.97 -2.85 9.35
CA ASN A 36 13.72 -3.54 10.60
C ASN A 36 12.36 -4.21 10.59
N TYR A 37 12.34 -5.46 11.04
CA TYR A 37 11.12 -6.23 11.29
C TYR A 37 10.68 -6.10 12.74
N GLY A 38 9.38 -6.06 12.96
CA GLY A 38 8.78 -6.00 14.29
C GLY A 38 8.80 -4.59 14.89
N ASP A 39 8.72 -4.53 16.21
CA ASP A 39 8.56 -3.29 16.94
C ASP A 39 9.80 -2.41 16.87
N SER A 40 9.67 -1.24 16.29
CA SER A 40 10.72 -0.22 16.16
C SER A 40 10.51 0.98 17.09
N TYR A 41 9.54 0.91 18.01
CA TYR A 41 9.14 2.03 18.86
C TYR A 41 10.33 2.71 19.53
N ASP A 42 11.23 1.93 20.16
CA ASP A 42 12.35 2.47 20.94
C ASP A 42 13.35 3.28 20.09
N TRP A 43 13.47 2.99 18.80
CA TRP A 43 14.39 3.70 17.88
C TRP A 43 13.73 4.89 17.17
N LEU A 44 12.42 5.02 17.22
CA LEU A 44 11.64 6.07 16.54
C LEU A 44 11.27 7.24 17.48
N GLN A 45 12.06 7.44 18.55
CA GLN A 45 11.80 8.51 19.54
C GLN A 45 12.33 9.88 19.09
N GLY A 46 12.91 10.00 17.89
CA GLY A 46 13.40 11.25 17.32
C GLY A 46 14.89 11.49 17.49
N ASP A 47 15.60 10.62 18.20
CA ASP A 47 17.02 10.72 18.48
C ASP A 47 17.90 9.66 17.76
N GLU A 48 17.25 8.71 17.06
CA GLU A 48 17.91 7.62 16.32
C GLU A 48 17.45 7.55 14.86
N TRP A 49 16.45 6.73 14.55
CA TRP A 49 15.89 6.63 13.19
C TRP A 49 14.78 7.65 12.95
N ASP A 50 14.63 8.08 11.71
CA ASP A 50 13.48 8.90 11.31
C ASP A 50 12.25 8.02 11.01
N THR A 51 12.48 6.87 10.34
CA THR A 51 11.41 5.97 9.89
C THR A 51 11.95 4.57 9.55
N ILE A 52 11.07 3.69 9.08
CA ILE A 52 11.35 2.30 8.72
C ILE A 52 10.79 1.92 7.37
N MET A 53 11.29 0.81 6.79
CA MET A 53 10.57 0.05 5.77
C MET A 53 9.31 -0.55 6.42
N ASN A 54 8.15 -0.20 5.88
CA ASN A 54 6.88 -0.45 6.56
C ASN A 54 6.30 -1.85 6.24
N TYR A 55 6.97 -2.87 6.77
CA TYR A 55 6.55 -4.25 6.55
C TYR A 55 5.24 -4.58 7.28
N ASP A 56 5.26 -4.40 8.60
CA ASP A 56 4.19 -4.87 9.49
C ASP A 56 2.92 -4.01 9.43
N ALA A 57 3.05 -2.68 9.15
CA ALA A 57 1.92 -1.77 9.07
C ALA A 57 1.51 -1.44 7.62
N PHE A 58 2.05 -2.14 6.62
CA PHE A 58 1.65 -1.94 5.23
C PHE A 58 1.83 -3.19 4.35
N MET A 59 3.07 -3.61 4.07
CA MET A 59 3.33 -4.63 3.05
C MET A 59 2.61 -5.96 3.35
N GLU A 60 2.76 -6.47 4.57
CA GLU A 60 2.18 -7.76 4.94
C GLU A 60 0.65 -7.72 4.97
N PRO A 61 -0.01 -6.76 5.66
CA PRO A 61 -1.47 -6.71 5.68
C PRO A 61 -2.10 -6.54 4.29
N VAL A 62 -1.49 -5.73 3.40
CA VAL A 62 -1.94 -5.59 2.01
C VAL A 62 -1.80 -6.91 1.26
N THR A 63 -0.67 -7.60 1.42
CA THR A 63 -0.42 -8.90 0.81
C THR A 63 -1.45 -9.94 1.27
N TRP A 64 -1.69 -10.05 2.59
CA TRP A 64 -2.64 -11.00 3.15
C TRP A 64 -4.06 -10.76 2.64
N PHE A 65 -4.53 -9.52 2.71
CA PHE A 65 -5.88 -9.17 2.31
C PHE A 65 -6.14 -9.42 0.82
N LEU A 66 -5.20 -9.01 -0.04
CA LEU A 66 -5.40 -9.07 -1.49
C LEU A 66 -5.04 -10.43 -2.10
N THR A 67 -4.11 -11.17 -1.51
CA THR A 67 -3.60 -12.40 -2.12
C THR A 67 -3.67 -13.65 -1.22
N GLY A 68 -3.83 -13.49 0.08
CA GLY A 68 -3.70 -14.59 1.03
C GLY A 68 -2.29 -15.18 1.12
N MET A 69 -1.32 -14.58 0.44
CA MET A 69 0.06 -15.08 0.42
C MET A 69 0.90 -14.46 1.54
N GLU A 70 1.90 -15.19 1.96
CA GLU A 70 3.00 -14.67 2.76
C GLU A 70 3.99 -13.91 1.84
N LYS A 71 4.74 -12.95 2.38
CA LYS A 71 5.61 -12.02 1.63
C LYS A 71 6.71 -12.68 0.77
N HIS A 72 7.16 -13.87 1.14
CA HIS A 72 8.15 -14.64 0.36
C HIS A 72 7.52 -15.62 -0.64
N SER A 73 6.19 -15.78 -0.63
CA SER A 73 5.46 -16.84 -1.32
C SER A 73 5.79 -18.27 -0.79
N ASP A 74 6.25 -18.38 0.46
CA ASP A 74 6.57 -19.66 1.07
C ASP A 74 5.31 -20.36 1.62
N GLU A 75 4.24 -19.60 1.83
CA GLU A 75 3.01 -20.13 2.41
C GLU A 75 1.79 -19.34 1.90
N MET A 76 0.66 -20.02 1.81
CA MET A 76 -0.65 -19.38 1.59
C MET A 76 -1.48 -19.44 2.87
N ARG A 77 -2.14 -18.34 3.23
CA ARG A 77 -3.01 -18.15 4.40
C ARG A 77 -4.43 -17.82 3.94
N PRO A 78 -5.23 -18.81 3.55
CA PRO A 78 -6.55 -18.59 2.96
C PRO A 78 -7.51 -17.82 3.89
N ASP A 79 -7.34 -17.95 5.20
CA ASP A 79 -8.13 -17.27 6.24
C ASP A 79 -7.88 -15.75 6.29
N SER A 80 -6.76 -15.29 5.73
CA SER A 80 -6.42 -13.87 5.65
C SER A 80 -6.90 -13.21 4.35
N LEU A 81 -7.14 -14.00 3.29
CA LEU A 81 -7.63 -13.50 2.01
C LEU A 81 -9.02 -12.85 2.18
N GLY A 82 -9.12 -11.59 1.78
CA GLY A 82 -10.35 -10.80 1.90
C GLY A 82 -10.79 -10.54 3.34
N ASN A 83 -9.97 -10.84 4.34
CA ASN A 83 -10.32 -10.67 5.75
C ASN A 83 -9.93 -9.26 6.25
N PRO A 84 -10.92 -8.37 6.47
CA PRO A 84 -10.65 -6.99 6.86
C PRO A 84 -10.11 -6.87 8.30
N ASP A 85 -10.42 -7.84 9.17
CA ASP A 85 -9.95 -7.80 10.57
C ASP A 85 -8.43 -8.05 10.65
N TYR A 86 -7.91 -8.98 9.84
CA TYR A 86 -6.46 -9.15 9.71
C TYR A 86 -5.80 -7.90 9.10
N PHE A 87 -6.42 -7.31 8.05
CA PHE A 87 -5.90 -6.10 7.42
C PHE A 87 -5.86 -4.92 8.38
N PHE A 88 -7.01 -4.48 8.88
CA PHE A 88 -7.08 -3.30 9.75
C PHE A 88 -6.45 -3.55 11.12
N GLY A 89 -6.60 -4.76 11.68
CA GLY A 89 -6.02 -5.12 12.95
C GLY A 89 -4.50 -5.00 12.94
N ALA A 90 -3.81 -5.55 11.95
CA ALA A 90 -2.36 -5.43 11.80
C ALA A 90 -1.93 -3.98 11.51
N MET A 91 -2.63 -3.29 10.58
CA MET A 91 -2.36 -1.90 10.27
C MET A 91 -2.44 -1.01 11.52
N HIS A 92 -3.55 -1.05 12.24
CA HIS A 92 -3.76 -0.20 13.42
C HIS A 92 -2.82 -0.53 14.56
N HIS A 93 -2.57 -1.82 14.81
CA HIS A 93 -1.65 -2.26 15.86
C HIS A 93 -0.24 -1.70 15.65
N ASN A 94 0.27 -1.81 14.42
CA ASN A 94 1.63 -1.38 14.11
C ASN A 94 1.73 0.14 13.90
N MET A 95 0.70 0.78 13.32
CA MET A 95 0.63 2.24 13.24
C MET A 95 0.68 2.90 14.62
N ALA A 96 -0.01 2.33 15.62
CA ALA A 96 -0.05 2.87 16.97
C ALA A 96 1.31 2.83 17.70
N ARG A 97 2.27 2.07 17.18
CA ARG A 97 3.64 1.95 17.70
C ARG A 97 4.62 2.96 17.09
N MET A 98 4.20 3.70 16.08
CA MET A 98 5.01 4.72 15.43
C MET A 98 4.50 6.12 15.79
N GLY A 99 5.42 7.04 16.08
CA GLY A 99 5.09 8.46 16.15
C GLY A 99 4.53 8.96 14.83
N GLY A 100 3.58 9.90 14.87
CA GLY A 100 2.90 10.37 13.66
C GLY A 100 3.84 10.88 12.57
N GLN A 101 4.97 11.50 12.94
CA GLN A 101 5.97 11.97 11.98
C GLN A 101 6.70 10.81 11.29
N SER A 102 7.16 9.82 12.06
CA SER A 102 7.82 8.62 11.53
C SER A 102 6.90 7.81 10.64
N PHE A 103 5.62 7.69 11.03
CA PHE A 103 4.61 6.99 10.25
C PHE A 103 4.28 7.72 8.94
N ALA A 104 4.18 9.06 8.94
CA ALA A 104 3.86 9.83 7.74
C ALA A 104 4.90 9.69 6.62
N ILE A 105 6.14 9.30 6.97
CA ILE A 105 7.23 9.07 6.03
C ILE A 105 7.69 7.62 5.99
N SER A 106 6.93 6.68 6.60
CA SER A 106 7.26 5.25 6.55
C SER A 106 7.16 4.73 5.12
N MET A 107 8.11 3.87 4.75
CA MET A 107 8.29 3.39 3.38
C MET A 107 7.24 2.31 3.05
N ASN A 108 6.14 2.73 2.41
CA ASN A 108 5.08 1.83 1.97
C ASN A 108 5.45 1.21 0.62
N GLU A 109 5.89 -0.03 0.63
CA GLU A 109 6.28 -0.78 -0.56
C GLU A 109 5.46 -2.05 -0.72
N LEU A 110 5.26 -2.48 -1.96
CA LEU A 110 4.59 -3.75 -2.29
C LEU A 110 5.59 -4.85 -2.54
N SER A 111 6.74 -4.51 -3.11
CA SER A 111 7.87 -5.39 -3.38
C SER A 111 9.15 -4.74 -2.91
N ASN A 112 10.19 -5.54 -2.64
CA ASN A 112 11.52 -5.06 -2.32
C ASN A 112 12.61 -6.07 -2.73
N HIS A 113 13.83 -5.84 -2.24
CA HIS A 113 15.00 -6.64 -2.57
C HIS A 113 15.04 -8.04 -1.94
N ASP A 114 14.21 -8.31 -0.91
CA ASP A 114 14.16 -9.60 -0.19
C ASP A 114 12.91 -10.43 -0.55
N HIS A 115 11.76 -9.78 -0.72
CA HIS A 115 10.47 -10.43 -0.84
C HIS A 115 10.12 -10.77 -2.28
N SER A 116 9.21 -11.71 -2.50
CA SER A 116 8.64 -11.94 -3.83
C SER A 116 7.95 -10.68 -4.37
N ARG A 117 7.95 -10.50 -5.69
CA ARG A 117 7.22 -9.40 -6.32
C ARG A 117 5.73 -9.49 -6.02
N PHE A 118 5.07 -8.37 -5.73
CA PHE A 118 3.64 -8.40 -5.42
C PHE A 118 2.83 -9.00 -6.58
N LEU A 119 3.16 -8.64 -7.82
CA LEU A 119 2.49 -9.20 -8.99
C LEU A 119 2.62 -10.74 -9.04
N THR A 120 3.76 -11.31 -8.65
CA THR A 120 3.92 -12.77 -8.52
C THR A 120 3.00 -13.35 -7.45
N ARG A 121 2.88 -12.71 -6.27
CA ARG A 121 1.99 -13.19 -5.20
C ARG A 121 0.53 -13.31 -5.62
N THR A 122 0.10 -12.56 -6.63
CA THR A 122 -1.27 -12.64 -7.17
C THR A 122 -1.57 -13.94 -7.92
N ASN A 123 -0.57 -14.75 -8.24
CA ASN A 123 -0.77 -16.06 -8.88
C ASN A 123 -1.01 -17.20 -7.87
N HIS A 124 -0.90 -16.93 -6.57
CA HIS A 124 -1.13 -17.88 -5.47
C HIS A 124 -0.22 -19.12 -5.49
N VAL A 125 0.92 -19.04 -6.20
CA VAL A 125 1.87 -20.15 -6.28
C VAL A 125 2.81 -20.11 -5.07
N VAL A 126 2.76 -21.18 -4.27
CA VAL A 126 3.65 -21.38 -3.12
C VAL A 126 4.94 -22.03 -3.58
N GLY A 127 6.08 -21.43 -3.24
CA GLY A 127 7.41 -21.98 -3.50
C GLY A 127 8.42 -20.94 -3.96
N ARG A 128 9.59 -21.45 -4.31
CA ARG A 128 10.77 -20.63 -4.69
C ARG A 128 11.27 -21.00 -6.07
N VAL A 129 12.05 -20.11 -6.66
CA VAL A 129 12.64 -20.30 -8.01
C VAL A 129 13.47 -21.57 -8.13
N ALA A 130 14.13 -21.99 -7.06
CA ALA A 130 14.95 -23.22 -7.07
C ALA A 130 14.14 -24.47 -7.35
N ASP A 131 12.88 -24.51 -6.90
CA ASP A 131 11.99 -25.67 -7.03
C ASP A 131 11.08 -25.57 -8.25
N LEU A 132 10.63 -24.35 -8.59
CA LEU A 132 9.58 -24.11 -9.58
C LEU A 132 10.10 -23.59 -10.91
N GLY A 133 11.33 -23.08 -10.94
CA GLY A 133 11.89 -22.37 -12.07
C GLY A 133 11.37 -20.93 -12.21
N PRO A 134 12.08 -20.09 -12.97
CA PRO A 134 11.79 -18.65 -13.03
C PRO A 134 10.47 -18.32 -13.77
N ASP A 135 10.02 -19.18 -14.67
CA ASP A 135 8.81 -18.94 -15.48
C ASP A 135 7.53 -19.03 -14.63
N ALA A 136 7.53 -19.82 -13.57
CA ALA A 136 6.38 -19.98 -12.69
C ALA A 136 5.97 -18.64 -12.02
N ALA A 137 6.92 -17.75 -11.77
CA ALA A 137 6.64 -16.44 -11.18
C ALA A 137 5.79 -15.52 -12.09
N ASN A 138 5.78 -15.77 -13.40
CA ASN A 138 5.08 -14.94 -14.38
C ASN A 138 3.72 -15.52 -14.81
N GLN A 139 3.43 -16.78 -14.44
CA GLN A 139 2.22 -17.47 -14.88
C GLN A 139 1.02 -17.08 -14.02
N ASN A 140 -0.14 -16.89 -14.67
CA ASN A 140 -1.43 -16.65 -14.02
C ASN A 140 -1.45 -15.45 -13.04
N VAL A 141 -0.59 -14.46 -13.25
CA VAL A 141 -0.60 -13.23 -12.44
C VAL A 141 -1.85 -12.41 -12.70
N ASN A 142 -2.40 -11.80 -11.64
CA ASN A 142 -3.60 -10.98 -11.72
C ASN A 142 -3.26 -9.49 -11.60
N LYS A 143 -3.26 -8.79 -12.74
CA LYS A 143 -2.98 -7.35 -12.78
C LYS A 143 -4.07 -6.51 -12.10
N ALA A 144 -5.32 -6.97 -12.06
CA ALA A 144 -6.38 -6.22 -11.39
C ALA A 144 -6.15 -6.15 -9.88
N VAL A 145 -5.79 -7.28 -9.26
CA VAL A 145 -5.38 -7.34 -7.83
C VAL A 145 -4.12 -6.49 -7.58
N PHE A 146 -3.17 -6.49 -8.52
CA PHE A 146 -2.00 -5.64 -8.39
C PHE A 146 -2.37 -4.15 -8.47
N MET A 147 -3.28 -3.76 -9.36
CA MET A 147 -3.77 -2.37 -9.42
C MET A 147 -4.51 -1.95 -8.13
N GLU A 148 -5.28 -2.83 -7.49
CA GLU A 148 -5.85 -2.58 -6.16
C GLU A 148 -4.76 -2.27 -5.12
N ALA A 149 -3.70 -3.09 -5.10
CA ALA A 149 -2.57 -2.90 -4.20
C ALA A 149 -1.88 -1.54 -4.42
N VAL A 150 -1.67 -1.15 -5.67
CA VAL A 150 -1.06 0.14 -6.02
C VAL A 150 -1.97 1.31 -5.63
N VAL A 151 -3.30 1.18 -5.78
CA VAL A 151 -4.24 2.21 -5.27
C VAL A 151 -4.10 2.33 -3.75
N ILE A 152 -4.07 1.21 -3.01
CA ILE A 152 -3.85 1.25 -1.56
C ILE A 152 -2.50 1.90 -1.26
N GLN A 153 -1.42 1.53 -1.95
CA GLN A 153 -0.09 2.09 -1.75
C GLN A 153 -0.06 3.62 -1.91
N MET A 154 -0.73 4.14 -2.93
CA MET A 154 -0.75 5.57 -3.24
C MET A 154 -1.76 6.39 -2.42
N THR A 155 -2.60 5.72 -1.62
CA THR A 155 -3.64 6.42 -0.84
C THR A 155 -3.56 6.17 0.66
N TRP A 156 -2.87 5.09 1.11
CA TRP A 156 -2.63 4.81 2.52
C TRP A 156 -1.66 5.85 3.13
N PRO A 157 -1.76 6.17 4.45
CA PRO A 157 -0.77 7.02 5.10
C PRO A 157 0.65 6.44 5.06
N GLY A 158 1.63 7.26 4.75
CA GLY A 158 3.05 6.88 4.60
C GLY A 158 3.63 7.39 3.28
N ALA A 159 4.86 7.02 2.97
CA ALA A 159 5.56 7.38 1.74
C ALA A 159 5.46 6.25 0.71
N PRO A 160 4.63 6.38 -0.34
CA PRO A 160 4.56 5.38 -1.40
C PRO A 160 5.94 5.15 -2.04
N THR A 161 6.42 3.92 -2.04
CA THR A 161 7.74 3.57 -2.55
C THR A 161 7.62 2.43 -3.56
N ILE A 162 8.04 2.70 -4.79
CA ILE A 162 8.00 1.73 -5.89
C ILE A 162 9.36 1.02 -5.97
N TYR A 163 9.35 -0.30 -5.83
CA TYR A 163 10.51 -1.10 -6.16
C TYR A 163 10.63 -1.19 -7.67
N TYR A 164 11.83 -0.92 -8.21
CA TYR A 164 12.03 -0.84 -9.66
C TYR A 164 11.43 -2.05 -10.40
N GLY A 165 10.75 -1.78 -11.50
CA GLY A 165 10.16 -2.81 -12.34
C GLY A 165 8.75 -3.23 -11.94
N ASP A 166 8.25 -2.94 -10.74
CA ASP A 166 6.85 -3.17 -10.39
C ASP A 166 5.94 -2.43 -11.37
N GLU A 167 6.27 -1.17 -11.69
CA GLU A 167 5.57 -0.36 -12.67
C GLU A 167 5.62 -0.93 -14.10
N ALA A 168 6.60 -1.77 -14.38
CA ALA A 168 6.80 -2.40 -15.69
C ALA A 168 6.34 -3.86 -15.76
N GLY A 169 5.71 -4.36 -14.68
CA GLY A 169 5.16 -5.72 -14.61
C GLY A 169 6.21 -6.81 -14.34
N VAL A 170 7.34 -6.46 -13.72
CA VAL A 170 8.37 -7.44 -13.34
C VAL A 170 7.85 -8.37 -12.28
N CYS A 171 7.93 -9.68 -12.55
CA CYS A 171 7.66 -10.75 -11.62
C CYS A 171 8.95 -11.35 -11.06
N GLY A 172 8.85 -12.10 -9.97
CA GLY A 172 9.95 -12.83 -9.36
C GLY A 172 9.55 -13.38 -8.00
N PHE A 173 9.99 -14.59 -7.71
CA PHE A 173 9.94 -15.14 -6.36
C PHE A 173 10.90 -14.38 -5.44
N THR A 174 10.98 -14.73 -4.17
CA THR A 174 11.88 -14.09 -3.21
C THR A 174 13.35 -14.11 -3.68
N ASP A 175 14.19 -13.30 -3.04
CA ASP A 175 15.64 -13.19 -3.36
C ASP A 175 16.26 -14.57 -3.68
N PRO A 176 17.05 -14.70 -4.77
CA PRO A 176 17.52 -13.62 -5.68
C PRO A 176 16.60 -13.33 -6.89
N ASP A 177 15.50 -14.06 -7.09
CA ASP A 177 14.68 -14.02 -8.30
C ASP A 177 13.89 -12.69 -8.44
N ASN A 178 13.55 -12.02 -7.35
CA ASN A 178 12.90 -10.70 -7.35
C ASN A 178 13.81 -9.58 -7.91
N ARG A 179 15.12 -9.80 -8.01
CA ARG A 179 16.12 -8.83 -8.51
C ARG A 179 16.39 -8.98 -10.01
N ARG A 180 15.40 -9.41 -10.78
CA ARG A 180 15.49 -9.50 -12.24
C ARG A 180 15.81 -8.14 -12.86
N THR A 181 16.47 -8.17 -14.02
CA THR A 181 16.77 -6.94 -14.77
C THR A 181 15.48 -6.24 -15.22
N TYR A 182 15.54 -4.92 -15.33
CA TYR A 182 14.44 -4.13 -15.88
C TYR A 182 14.17 -4.54 -17.34
N PRO A 183 12.91 -4.73 -17.75
CA PRO A 183 12.58 -5.30 -19.06
C PRO A 183 12.60 -4.24 -20.18
N TRP A 184 13.75 -3.62 -20.40
CA TRP A 184 13.92 -2.57 -21.42
C TRP A 184 13.39 -2.98 -22.80
N GLY A 185 12.44 -2.20 -23.34
CA GLY A 185 11.77 -2.45 -24.61
C GLY A 185 10.64 -3.49 -24.55
N HIS A 186 10.40 -4.10 -23.37
CA HIS A 186 9.36 -5.11 -23.13
C HIS A 186 8.52 -4.77 -21.91
N GLU A 187 8.51 -3.49 -21.51
CA GLU A 187 7.76 -3.00 -20.38
C GLU A 187 6.25 -3.18 -20.58
N ASP A 188 5.53 -3.45 -19.51
CA ASP A 188 4.08 -3.35 -19.50
C ASP A 188 3.66 -1.87 -19.52
N LYS A 189 3.34 -1.39 -20.72
CA LYS A 189 3.02 0.03 -20.94
C LYS A 189 1.72 0.47 -20.28
N GLU A 190 0.78 -0.44 -20.09
CA GLU A 190 -0.47 -0.17 -19.39
C GLU A 190 -0.21 0.06 -17.91
N LEU A 191 0.58 -0.81 -17.25
CA LEU A 191 0.98 -0.64 -15.87
C LEU A 191 1.81 0.63 -15.67
N ILE A 192 2.72 0.97 -16.58
CA ILE A 192 3.46 2.24 -16.54
C ILE A 192 2.51 3.44 -16.60
N GLN A 193 1.53 3.41 -17.51
CA GLN A 193 0.57 4.52 -17.59
C GLN A 193 -0.30 4.60 -16.34
N PHE A 194 -0.76 3.47 -15.84
CA PHE A 194 -1.50 3.39 -14.58
C PHE A 194 -0.70 4.00 -13.41
N HIS A 195 0.58 3.63 -13.24
CA HIS A 195 1.42 4.22 -12.20
C HIS A 195 1.58 5.74 -12.36
N LYS A 196 1.74 6.25 -13.59
CA LYS A 196 1.78 7.69 -13.84
C LYS A 196 0.50 8.39 -13.39
N ASP A 197 -0.66 7.82 -13.71
CA ASP A 197 -1.95 8.41 -13.38
C ASP A 197 -2.26 8.36 -11.88
N VAL A 198 -1.95 7.25 -11.21
CA VAL A 198 -2.16 7.14 -9.77
C VAL A 198 -1.17 7.98 -8.96
N ILE A 199 0.09 8.12 -9.41
CA ILE A 199 1.06 9.04 -8.83
C ILE A 199 0.60 10.50 -9.00
N LYS A 200 0.07 10.84 -10.18
CA LYS A 200 -0.51 12.16 -10.42
C LYS A 200 -1.67 12.42 -9.47
N MET A 201 -2.59 11.48 -9.33
CA MET A 201 -3.71 11.56 -8.38
C MET A 201 -3.20 11.78 -6.95
N HIS A 202 -2.20 11.03 -6.50
CA HIS A 202 -1.58 11.21 -5.19
C HIS A 202 -1.03 12.64 -4.99
N LYS A 203 -0.29 13.15 -5.98
CA LYS A 203 0.32 14.48 -5.92
C LYS A 203 -0.69 15.63 -5.96
N GLU A 204 -1.80 15.46 -6.68
CA GLU A 204 -2.86 16.47 -6.83
C GLU A 204 -3.81 16.57 -5.64
N ASN A 205 -3.83 15.54 -4.75
CA ASN A 205 -4.69 15.50 -3.58
C ASN A 205 -3.86 15.56 -2.29
N GLU A 206 -3.78 16.75 -1.70
CA GLU A 206 -2.97 17.01 -0.50
C GLU A 206 -3.31 16.06 0.66
N VAL A 207 -4.59 15.73 0.84
CA VAL A 207 -5.03 14.83 1.91
C VAL A 207 -4.43 13.43 1.81
N LEU A 208 -4.00 12.97 0.64
CA LEU A 208 -3.30 11.70 0.49
C LEU A 208 -1.88 11.75 1.05
N ARG A 209 -1.27 12.94 1.13
CA ARG A 209 0.08 13.15 1.65
C ARG A 209 0.09 13.51 3.12
N THR A 210 -0.83 14.34 3.57
CA THR A 210 -0.81 14.95 4.91
C THR A 210 -2.11 14.77 5.70
N GLY A 211 -3.17 14.24 5.08
CA GLY A 211 -4.47 14.11 5.71
C GLY A 211 -4.54 13.03 6.79
N SER A 212 -5.49 13.20 7.69
CA SER A 212 -5.88 12.19 8.67
C SER A 212 -6.43 10.94 7.98
N TYR A 213 -6.47 9.84 8.72
CA TYR A 213 -6.98 8.55 8.27
C TYR A 213 -8.21 8.14 9.11
N LYS A 214 -9.18 7.50 8.45
CA LYS A 214 -10.33 6.90 9.12
C LYS A 214 -10.76 5.62 8.38
N GLN A 215 -10.88 4.50 9.10
CA GLN A 215 -11.55 3.30 8.60
C GLN A 215 -13.06 3.57 8.49
N LEU A 216 -13.69 3.19 7.36
CA LEU A 216 -15.08 3.46 7.06
C LEU A 216 -15.92 2.20 6.83
N CYS A 217 -15.33 1.14 6.29
CA CYS A 217 -15.99 -0.15 6.05
C CYS A 217 -15.01 -1.30 6.25
N SER A 218 -15.49 -2.41 6.83
CA SER A 218 -14.74 -3.64 7.02
C SER A 218 -15.70 -4.83 6.87
N GLU A 219 -15.96 -5.21 5.63
CA GLU A 219 -16.73 -6.39 5.27
C GLU A 219 -15.80 -7.41 4.59
N HIS A 220 -16.16 -8.70 4.57
CA HIS A 220 -15.35 -9.69 3.87
C HIS A 220 -15.18 -9.30 2.41
N ASN A 221 -13.93 -9.30 1.92
CA ASN A 221 -13.48 -8.79 0.62
C ASN A 221 -13.65 -7.29 0.39
N VAL A 222 -14.31 -6.53 1.28
CA VAL A 222 -14.54 -5.09 1.06
C VAL A 222 -13.96 -4.27 2.20
N ILE A 223 -13.04 -3.40 1.85
CA ILE A 223 -12.51 -2.38 2.76
C ILE A 223 -12.79 -0.98 2.22
N ALA A 224 -13.06 -0.05 3.13
CA ALA A 224 -13.07 1.36 2.78
C ALA A 224 -12.41 2.20 3.88
N TYR A 225 -11.73 3.24 3.45
CA TYR A 225 -11.12 4.22 4.34
C TYR A 225 -11.13 5.62 3.73
N GLY A 226 -10.99 6.61 4.59
CA GLY A 226 -10.90 8.01 4.21
C GLY A 226 -9.57 8.64 4.56
N ARG A 227 -9.14 9.57 3.71
CA ARG A 227 -8.04 10.51 3.94
C ARG A 227 -8.62 11.91 3.90
N PHE A 228 -8.43 12.72 4.92
CA PHE A 228 -9.15 14.00 5.03
C PHE A 228 -8.41 15.03 5.89
N ASN A 229 -8.76 16.27 5.69
CA ASN A 229 -8.43 17.41 6.54
C ASN A 229 -9.67 18.31 6.70
N MET A 230 -9.49 19.53 7.20
CA MET A 230 -10.60 20.48 7.41
C MET A 230 -11.32 20.88 6.10
N ASN A 231 -10.66 20.77 4.94
CA ASN A 231 -11.12 21.36 3.68
C ASN A 231 -11.51 20.30 2.64
N ASP A 232 -10.92 19.12 2.71
CA ASP A 232 -10.99 18.12 1.64
C ASP A 232 -11.02 16.69 2.18
N ALA A 233 -11.58 15.78 1.39
CA ALA A 233 -11.63 14.36 1.70
C ALA A 233 -11.49 13.51 0.43
N VAL A 234 -10.75 12.41 0.56
CA VAL A 234 -10.68 11.32 -0.40
C VAL A 234 -11.16 10.05 0.29
N VAL A 235 -12.04 9.32 -0.38
CA VAL A 235 -12.55 8.02 0.07
C VAL A 235 -12.06 6.95 -0.89
N VAL A 236 -11.51 5.89 -0.36
CA VAL A 236 -11.03 4.72 -1.11
C VAL A 236 -11.88 3.52 -0.71
N VAL A 237 -12.35 2.79 -1.72
CA VAL A 237 -13.15 1.57 -1.53
C VAL A 237 -12.54 0.49 -2.39
N VAL A 238 -12.25 -0.66 -1.80
CA VAL A 238 -11.67 -1.83 -2.49
C VAL A 238 -12.61 -3.01 -2.33
N ASN A 239 -12.90 -3.69 -3.43
CA ASN A 239 -13.59 -4.98 -3.46
C ASN A 239 -12.67 -6.03 -4.08
N ASN A 240 -11.98 -6.80 -3.26
CA ASN A 240 -11.13 -7.93 -3.68
C ASN A 240 -11.93 -9.23 -3.92
N GLY A 241 -13.25 -9.15 -3.97
CA GLY A 241 -14.13 -10.30 -4.24
C GLY A 241 -14.24 -10.63 -5.73
N GLU A 242 -14.64 -11.85 -6.01
CA GLU A 242 -14.92 -12.35 -7.38
C GLU A 242 -16.31 -11.91 -7.89
N ASP A 243 -17.14 -11.34 -7.04
CA ASP A 243 -18.50 -10.89 -7.35
C ASP A 243 -18.62 -9.36 -7.27
N GLU A 244 -19.57 -8.84 -8.06
CA GLU A 244 -20.04 -7.46 -7.87
C GLU A 244 -20.78 -7.35 -6.52
N THR A 245 -20.58 -6.24 -5.83
CA THR A 245 -21.23 -6.00 -4.55
C THR A 245 -21.73 -4.56 -4.42
N ARG A 246 -22.57 -4.29 -3.44
CA ARG A 246 -23.06 -2.95 -3.15
C ARG A 246 -22.95 -2.66 -1.67
N VAL A 247 -22.35 -1.52 -1.34
CA VAL A 247 -22.07 -1.12 0.04
C VAL A 247 -22.56 0.29 0.34
N LYS A 248 -22.87 0.53 1.62
CA LYS A 248 -23.23 1.84 2.15
C LYS A 248 -22.19 2.29 3.16
N ILE A 249 -21.40 3.28 2.79
CA ILE A 249 -20.22 3.71 3.54
C ILE A 249 -20.52 5.03 4.27
N PRO A 250 -20.29 5.13 5.59
CA PRO A 250 -20.54 6.33 6.39
C PRO A 250 -19.45 7.40 6.18
N VAL A 251 -19.40 8.01 5.00
CA VAL A 251 -18.34 8.95 4.60
C VAL A 251 -18.40 10.29 5.35
N TRP A 252 -19.50 10.61 6.03
CA TRP A 252 -19.58 11.76 6.94
C TRP A 252 -18.50 11.77 8.02
N GLU A 253 -17.97 10.60 8.37
CA GLU A 253 -16.87 10.45 9.34
C GLU A 253 -15.53 11.07 8.85
N THR A 254 -15.47 11.47 7.58
CA THR A 254 -14.35 12.20 6.98
C THR A 254 -14.60 13.70 6.87
N GLY A 255 -15.68 14.21 7.48
CA GLY A 255 -16.06 15.63 7.39
C GLY A 255 -16.85 15.99 6.13
N LEU A 256 -17.20 15.02 5.28
CA LEU A 256 -18.13 15.23 4.18
C LEU A 256 -19.54 15.51 4.70
N GLY A 257 -20.26 16.41 4.03
CA GLY A 257 -21.62 16.80 4.42
C GLY A 257 -22.65 15.68 4.24
N MET A 258 -23.83 15.84 4.89
CA MET A 258 -24.88 14.81 4.85
C MET A 258 -25.47 14.61 3.46
N ASP A 259 -25.60 15.69 2.66
CA ASP A 259 -26.17 15.70 1.30
C ASP A 259 -25.18 16.34 0.31
N GLU A 260 -23.92 16.00 0.41
CA GLU A 260 -22.85 16.53 -0.42
C GLU A 260 -22.65 15.66 -1.68
N ASP A 261 -22.06 16.25 -2.72
CA ASP A 261 -21.66 15.53 -3.91
C ASP A 261 -20.17 15.15 -3.84
N VAL A 262 -19.89 13.90 -4.22
CA VAL A 262 -18.51 13.40 -4.40
C VAL A 262 -18.33 12.91 -5.82
N GLU A 263 -17.10 12.96 -6.33
CA GLU A 263 -16.77 12.46 -7.67
C GLU A 263 -15.76 11.31 -7.59
N GLN A 264 -16.02 10.26 -8.36
CA GLN A 264 -15.01 9.26 -8.68
C GLN A 264 -13.89 9.91 -9.50
N ILE A 265 -12.66 9.64 -9.12
CA ILE A 265 -11.48 10.16 -9.81
C ILE A 265 -10.61 9.05 -10.41
N MET A 266 -10.79 7.82 -9.95
CA MET A 266 -10.16 6.62 -10.48
C MET A 266 -10.98 5.40 -10.12
N VAL A 267 -11.04 4.42 -11.01
CA VAL A 267 -11.52 3.07 -10.70
C VAL A 267 -10.68 2.05 -11.47
N THR A 268 -10.26 0.99 -10.75
CA THR A 268 -9.66 -0.21 -11.34
C THR A 268 -10.70 -1.31 -11.50
N PHE A 269 -10.47 -2.26 -12.39
CA PHE A 269 -11.34 -3.41 -12.62
C PHE A 269 -10.57 -4.53 -13.37
N ASP A 270 -11.17 -5.70 -13.46
CA ASP A 270 -10.67 -6.78 -14.30
C ASP A 270 -10.62 -6.34 -15.78
N GLY A 271 -9.41 -6.13 -16.30
CA GLY A 271 -9.16 -5.61 -17.64
C GLY A 271 -8.62 -4.18 -17.71
N GLY A 272 -8.32 -3.54 -16.56
CA GLY A 272 -7.63 -2.25 -16.56
C GLY A 272 -8.17 -1.23 -15.54
N TYR A 273 -8.15 0.03 -15.91
CA TYR A 273 -8.62 1.15 -15.07
C TYR A 273 -9.17 2.28 -15.93
N THR A 274 -9.88 3.21 -15.29
CA THR A 274 -10.25 4.49 -15.89
C THR A 274 -10.15 5.63 -14.88
N ILE A 275 -9.89 6.83 -15.41
CA ILE A 275 -9.89 8.09 -14.67
C ILE A 275 -11.13 8.95 -15.03
N ASP A 276 -12.12 8.34 -15.67
CA ASP A 276 -13.38 9.00 -16.01
C ASP A 276 -14.11 9.44 -14.74
N ARG A 277 -14.62 10.66 -14.79
CA ARG A 277 -15.33 11.26 -13.67
C ARG A 277 -16.77 10.80 -13.62
N GLN A 278 -17.19 10.35 -12.44
CA GLN A 278 -18.59 10.02 -12.14
C GLN A 278 -18.99 10.66 -10.82
N GLY A 279 -20.08 11.42 -10.83
CA GLY A 279 -20.64 12.04 -9.63
C GLY A 279 -21.52 11.07 -8.86
N TYR A 280 -21.46 11.18 -7.52
CA TYR A 280 -22.35 10.49 -6.59
C TYR A 280 -22.91 11.51 -5.59
N ARG A 281 -24.20 11.43 -5.34
CA ARG A 281 -24.87 12.21 -4.29
C ARG A 281 -24.87 11.42 -3.00
N LEU A 282 -24.32 11.99 -1.93
CA LEU A 282 -24.46 11.42 -0.59
C LEU A 282 -25.90 11.54 -0.10
N LYS A 283 -26.33 10.60 0.70
CA LYS A 283 -27.61 10.62 1.37
C LYS A 283 -27.41 10.27 2.85
N ASP A 284 -27.86 11.17 3.73
CA ASP A 284 -27.67 11.03 5.18
C ASP A 284 -26.18 10.76 5.54
N GLY A 285 -25.25 11.44 4.87
CA GLY A 285 -23.79 11.28 5.05
C GLY A 285 -23.22 9.96 4.57
N LYS A 286 -23.98 9.16 3.82
CA LYS A 286 -23.56 7.84 3.32
C LYS A 286 -23.38 7.83 1.81
N LEU A 287 -22.35 7.18 1.36
CA LEU A 287 -22.12 6.81 -0.03
C LEU A 287 -22.75 5.43 -0.27
N ASP A 288 -23.73 5.34 -1.16
CA ASP A 288 -24.31 4.08 -1.63
C ASP A 288 -23.71 3.78 -3.02
N ILE A 289 -22.81 2.80 -3.10
CA ILE A 289 -22.05 2.51 -4.31
C ILE A 289 -22.04 1.03 -4.66
N GLY A 290 -22.22 0.75 -5.96
CA GLY A 290 -21.97 -0.57 -6.55
C GLY A 290 -20.49 -0.70 -6.92
N LEU A 291 -19.88 -1.80 -6.56
CA LEU A 291 -18.49 -2.14 -6.84
C LEU A 291 -18.42 -3.30 -7.81
N ARG A 292 -17.54 -3.20 -8.79
CA ARG A 292 -17.22 -4.34 -9.65
C ARG A 292 -16.40 -5.37 -8.85
N LYS A 293 -16.35 -6.62 -9.33
CA LYS A 293 -15.39 -7.59 -8.82
C LYS A 293 -13.97 -7.07 -9.02
N THR A 294 -13.07 -7.40 -8.11
CA THR A 294 -11.65 -7.06 -8.16
C THR A 294 -11.44 -5.61 -8.60
N SER A 295 -11.87 -4.66 -7.76
CA SER A 295 -11.86 -3.24 -8.10
C SER A 295 -11.54 -2.34 -6.92
N ALA A 296 -10.79 -1.28 -7.18
CA ALA A 296 -10.58 -0.17 -6.25
C ALA A 296 -11.18 1.11 -6.84
N VAL A 297 -11.95 1.83 -6.04
CA VAL A 297 -12.58 3.11 -6.41
C VAL A 297 -12.02 4.20 -5.53
N VAL A 298 -11.58 5.29 -6.13
CA VAL A 298 -11.12 6.48 -5.42
C VAL A 298 -12.09 7.62 -5.71
N LEU A 299 -12.67 8.17 -4.66
CA LEU A 299 -13.59 9.29 -4.73
C LEU A 299 -13.03 10.48 -3.96
N ARG A 300 -13.38 11.67 -4.36
CA ARG A 300 -13.06 12.89 -3.62
C ARG A 300 -14.27 13.79 -3.48
N LYS A 301 -14.18 14.76 -2.56
CA LYS A 301 -15.11 15.87 -2.49
C LYS A 301 -15.19 16.58 -3.84
N LEU A 302 -16.41 16.84 -4.34
CA LEU A 302 -16.57 17.63 -5.57
C LEU A 302 -16.14 19.08 -5.32
N ARG A 303 -15.22 19.55 -6.14
CA ARG A 303 -14.74 20.93 -6.10
C ARG A 303 -15.42 21.73 -7.22
N TRP A 304 -16.13 22.77 -6.83
CA TRP A 304 -16.78 23.73 -7.75
C TRP A 304 -15.82 24.84 -8.19
#